data_616bcad2ac5f8867ce5fc26c3b183a33
#
_entry.id   616bcad2ac5f8867ce5fc26c3b183a33
#
_cell.length_a   1.000
_cell.length_b   1.000
_cell.length_c   1.000
_cell.angle_alpha   90.00
_cell.angle_beta   90.00
_cell.angle_gamma   90.00
#
_symmetry.space_group_name_H-M   'P 1'
#
loop_
_entity.id
_entity.type
_entity.pdbx_description
1 polymer ?
#
loop_
_entity_poly.entity_id
_entity_poly.type
_entity_poly.pdbx_seq_one_letter_code
_entity_poly.pdbx_strand_id
1 'polypeptide(L)'
;MNIKSKITKLHYSGERTLLYYILSIPTIFYSLITKIRNTLYDLNIIKAVKVNANVIAVGNLTTGGVGKTPLVSEIAKYYLSKGEKTAVISRGYGGELSSKNVNVISDGEKIFYEAKKSGDEPYWYAQNIKGLIVITCSSRVKAAQYAIEHFGVKNIILDDAFQHRKIYRDKNILVIDSEKRFGNAKQLPQGPLRESLTNIRRADKIVVMSKASNNYEKVIEFAEELNAQICDAGPAEVYNIKTGVHLPNDVEAVAVCAIGQPEQFFKFLSPRFIIRDKIVFDDHHIYKKSELENIKMPIITTEKDAVKIKDFNLDNVYALKLRLNINCAELLNDW
;
A
#
# COMPACT_ATOMS: atom_id res chain seq x y z
N MET A 1 -14.05 -22.97 0.50
CA MET A 1 -13.10 -21.95 0.99
C MET A 1 -11.72 -22.23 0.38
N ASN A 2 -11.18 -21.28 -0.40
CA ASN A 2 -9.90 -21.40 -1.11
C ASN A 2 -8.75 -21.52 -0.09
N ILE A 3 -7.65 -22.21 -0.43
CA ILE A 3 -6.46 -22.40 0.41
C ILE A 3 -5.91 -21.03 0.91
N LYS A 4 -5.89 -20.01 0.03
CA LYS A 4 -5.47 -18.64 0.37
C LYS A 4 -6.30 -18.06 1.53
N SER A 5 -7.61 -18.24 1.50
CA SER A 5 -8.53 -17.78 2.55
C SER A 5 -8.29 -18.51 3.88
N LYS A 6 -8.02 -19.84 3.84
CA LYS A 6 -7.67 -20.63 5.04
C LYS A 6 -6.38 -20.14 5.67
N ILE A 7 -5.35 -19.87 4.87
CA ILE A 7 -4.06 -19.35 5.36
C ILE A 7 -4.24 -17.95 5.95
N THR A 8 -4.98 -17.06 5.27
CA THR A 8 -5.24 -15.72 5.80
C THR A 8 -5.99 -15.77 7.14
N LYS A 9 -6.99 -16.64 7.28
CA LYS A 9 -7.67 -16.85 8.56
C LYS A 9 -6.68 -17.31 9.64
N LEU A 10 -5.83 -18.28 9.34
CA LEU A 10 -4.81 -18.79 10.27
C LEU A 10 -3.85 -17.69 10.76
N HIS A 11 -3.49 -16.74 9.89
CA HIS A 11 -2.58 -15.64 10.23
C HIS A 11 -3.15 -14.70 11.31
N TYR A 12 -4.49 -14.58 11.40
CA TYR A 12 -5.14 -13.56 12.23
C TYR A 12 -6.13 -14.13 13.26
N SER A 13 -6.53 -15.42 13.19
CA SER A 13 -7.52 -16.01 14.11
C SER A 13 -6.92 -16.56 15.40
N GLY A 14 -5.61 -16.75 15.48
CA GLY A 14 -4.96 -17.42 16.59
C GLY A 14 -5.23 -18.94 16.69
N GLU A 15 -6.01 -19.52 15.76
CA GLU A 15 -6.34 -20.95 15.74
C GLU A 15 -5.11 -21.80 15.41
N ARG A 16 -4.87 -22.85 16.21
CA ARG A 16 -3.76 -23.81 16.01
C ARG A 16 -4.27 -25.10 15.37
N THR A 17 -4.64 -25.03 14.11
CA THR A 17 -5.08 -26.20 13.32
C THR A 17 -3.90 -27.08 12.91
N LEU A 18 -4.17 -28.31 12.39
CA LEU A 18 -3.13 -29.18 11.82
C LEU A 18 -2.30 -28.43 10.75
N LEU A 19 -2.94 -27.62 9.91
CA LEU A 19 -2.28 -26.78 8.91
C LEU A 19 -1.26 -25.83 9.55
N TYR A 20 -1.56 -25.24 10.70
CA TYR A 20 -0.64 -24.36 11.43
C TYR A 20 0.67 -25.10 11.78
N TYR A 21 0.59 -26.36 12.24
CA TYR A 21 1.78 -27.13 12.59
C TYR A 21 2.55 -27.58 11.33
N ILE A 22 1.87 -27.98 10.27
CA ILE A 22 2.52 -28.31 8.98
C ILE A 22 3.29 -27.11 8.44
N LEU A 23 2.73 -25.90 8.50
CA LEU A 23 3.37 -24.69 8.03
C LEU A 23 4.54 -24.22 8.92
N SER A 24 4.69 -24.75 10.13
CA SER A 24 5.83 -24.40 11.01
C SER A 24 7.17 -24.83 10.42
N ILE A 25 7.22 -25.98 9.74
CA ILE A 25 8.46 -26.51 9.15
C ILE A 25 9.05 -25.55 8.11
N PRO A 26 8.34 -25.19 7.02
CA PRO A 26 8.88 -24.23 6.05
C PRO A 26 9.12 -22.85 6.67
N THR A 27 8.39 -22.47 7.73
CA THR A 27 8.62 -21.20 8.44
C THR A 27 9.98 -21.15 9.12
N ILE A 28 10.47 -22.27 9.69
CA ILE A 28 11.80 -22.34 10.28
C ILE A 28 12.88 -22.02 9.23
N PHE A 29 12.80 -22.65 8.06
CA PHE A 29 13.75 -22.37 6.97
C PHE A 29 13.66 -20.93 6.47
N TYR A 30 12.44 -20.42 6.27
CA TYR A 30 12.23 -19.04 5.87
C TYR A 30 12.81 -18.06 6.90
N SER A 31 12.58 -18.33 8.18
CA SER A 31 13.09 -17.50 9.29
C SER A 31 14.61 -17.50 9.34
N LEU A 32 15.23 -18.67 9.12
CA LEU A 32 16.69 -18.79 9.11
C LEU A 32 17.30 -17.98 7.94
N ILE A 33 16.75 -18.14 6.73
CA ILE A 33 17.22 -17.41 5.54
C ILE A 33 17.09 -15.90 5.74
N THR A 34 15.94 -15.43 6.23
CA THR A 34 15.72 -14.00 6.47
C THR A 34 16.62 -13.47 7.58
N LYS A 35 16.87 -14.25 8.63
CA LYS A 35 17.78 -13.91 9.73
C LYS A 35 19.22 -13.78 9.21
N ILE A 36 19.73 -14.79 8.49
CA ILE A 36 21.09 -14.75 7.91
C ILE A 36 21.23 -13.52 7.00
N ARG A 37 20.30 -13.32 6.06
CA ARG A 37 20.33 -12.14 5.18
C ARG A 37 20.41 -10.84 5.96
N ASN A 38 19.58 -10.69 6.98
CA ASN A 38 19.53 -9.45 7.76
C ASN A 38 20.81 -9.26 8.59
N THR A 39 21.33 -10.31 9.19
CA THR A 39 22.62 -10.27 9.90
C THR A 39 23.78 -9.86 9.00
N LEU A 40 23.84 -10.35 7.74
CA LEU A 40 24.87 -9.95 6.79
C LEU A 40 24.83 -8.45 6.46
N TYR A 41 23.64 -7.85 6.41
CA TYR A 41 23.49 -6.40 6.29
C TYR A 41 23.83 -5.65 7.59
N ASP A 42 23.40 -6.18 8.74
CA ASP A 42 23.66 -5.54 10.06
C ASP A 42 25.17 -5.50 10.38
N LEU A 43 25.90 -6.52 9.95
CA LEU A 43 27.38 -6.59 10.06
C LEU A 43 28.13 -5.88 8.93
N ASN A 44 27.41 -5.18 8.01
CA ASN A 44 27.97 -4.52 6.84
C ASN A 44 28.78 -5.42 5.89
N ILE A 45 28.59 -6.76 5.96
CA ILE A 45 29.16 -7.72 4.99
C ILE A 45 28.52 -7.47 3.61
N ILE A 46 27.20 -7.30 3.58
CA ILE A 46 26.50 -6.82 2.39
C ILE A 46 26.22 -5.34 2.57
N LYS A 47 26.81 -4.51 1.72
CA LYS A 47 26.67 -3.06 1.80
C LYS A 47 25.44 -2.56 1.04
N ALA A 48 24.73 -1.59 1.63
CA ALA A 48 23.71 -0.83 0.94
C ALA A 48 24.35 0.22 0.02
N VAL A 49 23.81 0.40 -1.15
CA VAL A 49 24.26 1.39 -2.13
C VAL A 49 23.62 2.74 -1.81
N LYS A 50 24.45 3.77 -1.55
CA LYS A 50 24.00 5.15 -1.37
C LYS A 50 23.87 5.82 -2.73
N VAL A 51 22.79 6.59 -2.92
CA VAL A 51 22.54 7.41 -4.11
C VAL A 51 22.51 8.89 -3.73
N ASN A 52 22.68 9.78 -4.69
CA ASN A 52 22.71 11.22 -4.44
C ASN A 52 21.29 11.84 -4.45
N ALA A 53 20.44 11.33 -3.56
CA ALA A 53 19.09 11.83 -3.31
C ALA A 53 18.68 11.45 -1.88
N ASN A 54 17.72 12.15 -1.31
CA ASN A 54 17.07 11.77 -0.06
C ASN A 54 16.16 10.58 -0.30
N VAL A 55 16.44 9.43 0.31
CA VAL A 55 15.73 8.17 0.09
C VAL A 55 14.87 7.81 1.30
N ILE A 56 13.57 7.83 1.12
CA ILE A 56 12.57 7.47 2.13
C ILE A 56 11.95 6.13 1.77
N ALA A 57 12.11 5.12 2.61
CA ALA A 57 11.44 3.85 2.43
C ALA A 57 10.16 3.80 3.26
N VAL A 58 9.06 3.48 2.63
CA VAL A 58 7.78 3.19 3.29
C VAL A 58 7.47 1.71 3.08
N GLY A 59 7.23 1.00 4.17
CA GLY A 59 6.94 -0.42 4.07
C GLY A 59 6.30 -0.99 5.32
N ASN A 60 6.12 -2.29 5.36
CA ASN A 60 5.50 -2.99 6.48
C ASN A 60 6.15 -4.35 6.74
N LEU A 61 5.88 -4.95 7.89
CA LEU A 61 6.38 -6.29 8.27
C LEU A 61 5.43 -7.40 7.86
N THR A 62 4.14 -7.14 7.72
CA THR A 62 3.12 -8.15 7.43
C THR A 62 2.80 -8.25 5.94
N THR A 63 2.22 -9.36 5.51
CA THR A 63 1.55 -9.44 4.21
C THR A 63 0.18 -8.77 4.26
N GLY A 64 -0.26 -8.22 3.13
CA GLY A 64 -1.57 -7.55 2.98
C GLY A 64 -1.50 -6.03 2.98
N GLY A 65 -2.63 -5.41 2.73
CA GLY A 65 -2.78 -3.96 2.62
C GLY A 65 -2.87 -3.27 3.98
N VAL A 66 -1.82 -2.58 4.39
CA VAL A 66 -1.78 -1.82 5.66
C VAL A 66 -2.02 -0.32 5.47
N GLY A 67 -2.27 0.15 4.23
CA GLY A 67 -2.48 1.57 3.94
C GLY A 67 -1.21 2.33 3.54
N LYS A 68 -0.19 1.65 2.99
CA LYS A 68 1.04 2.30 2.52
C LYS A 68 0.81 3.32 1.40
N THR A 69 0.04 2.94 0.38
CA THR A 69 -0.19 3.76 -0.82
C THR A 69 -0.67 5.18 -0.51
N PRO A 70 -1.69 5.38 0.35
CA PRO A 70 -2.08 6.72 0.78
C PRO A 70 -0.97 7.48 1.50
N LEU A 71 -0.19 6.83 2.37
CA LEU A 71 0.91 7.48 3.09
C LEU A 71 2.05 7.90 2.14
N VAL A 72 2.45 7.03 1.21
CA VAL A 72 3.41 7.36 0.15
C VAL A 72 2.94 8.56 -0.66
N SER A 73 1.63 8.62 -0.97
CA SER A 73 1.01 9.75 -1.67
C SER A 73 1.15 11.06 -0.90
N GLU A 74 0.85 11.08 0.40
CA GLU A 74 0.95 12.29 1.20
C GLU A 74 2.40 12.75 1.35
N ILE A 75 3.37 11.83 1.52
CA ILE A 75 4.79 12.16 1.54
C ILE A 75 5.23 12.74 0.19
N ALA A 76 4.77 12.17 -0.93
CA ALA A 76 5.09 12.67 -2.26
C ALA A 76 4.56 14.08 -2.48
N LYS A 77 3.30 14.32 -2.14
CA LYS A 77 2.65 15.64 -2.21
C LYS A 77 3.37 16.68 -1.34
N TYR A 78 3.81 16.28 -0.15
CA TYR A 78 4.57 17.16 0.76
C TYR A 78 5.85 17.70 0.12
N TYR A 79 6.67 16.85 -0.51
CA TYR A 79 7.88 17.31 -1.18
C TYR A 79 7.59 18.09 -2.47
N LEU A 80 6.60 17.67 -3.25
CA LEU A 80 6.16 18.39 -4.44
C LEU A 80 5.64 19.80 -4.10
N SER A 81 4.92 19.95 -2.98
CA SER A 81 4.44 21.28 -2.52
C SER A 81 5.58 22.22 -2.14
N LYS A 82 6.77 21.71 -1.82
CA LYS A 82 7.99 22.49 -1.60
C LYS A 82 8.76 22.81 -2.89
N GLY A 83 8.22 22.43 -4.05
CA GLY A 83 8.88 22.59 -5.35
C GLY A 83 10.02 21.61 -5.59
N GLU A 84 10.10 20.52 -4.82
CA GLU A 84 11.19 19.55 -4.93
C GLU A 84 10.80 18.39 -5.86
N LYS A 85 11.64 18.15 -6.87
CA LYS A 85 11.44 17.02 -7.78
C LYS A 85 11.49 15.70 -7.02
N THR A 86 10.40 14.94 -7.10
CA THR A 86 10.16 13.74 -6.29
C THR A 86 9.79 12.57 -7.18
N ALA A 87 10.33 11.39 -6.86
CA ALA A 87 9.96 10.15 -7.50
C ALA A 87 9.41 9.12 -6.50
N VAL A 88 8.40 8.37 -6.92
CA VAL A 88 7.98 7.12 -6.26
C VAL A 88 8.54 5.95 -7.06
N ILE A 89 9.22 5.03 -6.37
CA ILE A 89 9.77 3.83 -6.97
C ILE A 89 9.15 2.60 -6.32
N SER A 90 8.49 1.77 -7.13
CA SER A 90 7.88 0.52 -6.69
C SER A 90 8.40 -0.68 -7.48
N ARG A 91 7.91 -1.88 -7.19
CA ARG A 91 8.27 -3.10 -7.93
C ARG A 91 7.46 -3.27 -9.22
N GLY A 92 6.31 -2.63 -9.32
CA GLY A 92 5.36 -2.87 -10.42
C GLY A 92 4.66 -4.22 -10.28
N TYR A 93 4.25 -4.56 -9.05
CA TYR A 93 3.53 -5.82 -8.81
C TYR A 93 2.19 -5.83 -9.55
N GLY A 94 1.87 -6.96 -10.19
CA GLY A 94 0.63 -7.12 -10.97
C GLY A 94 0.66 -6.53 -12.38
N GLY A 95 1.72 -5.78 -12.76
CA GLY A 95 1.89 -5.26 -14.11
C GLY A 95 2.56 -6.26 -15.06
N GLU A 96 2.31 -6.09 -16.37
CA GLU A 96 2.91 -6.92 -17.45
C GLU A 96 4.34 -6.51 -17.79
N LEU A 97 4.76 -5.28 -17.44
CA LEU A 97 6.13 -4.81 -17.73
C LEU A 97 7.16 -5.61 -16.93
N SER A 98 8.26 -5.95 -17.58
CA SER A 98 9.34 -6.68 -16.91
C SER A 98 9.90 -5.86 -15.75
N SER A 99 9.80 -6.39 -14.54
CA SER A 99 10.36 -5.76 -13.34
C SER A 99 11.89 -5.71 -13.33
N LYS A 100 12.58 -6.39 -14.25
CA LYS A 100 14.04 -6.34 -14.39
C LYS A 100 14.52 -5.03 -15.05
N ASN A 101 13.65 -4.41 -15.83
CA ASN A 101 13.92 -3.14 -16.53
C ASN A 101 13.50 -1.96 -15.66
N VAL A 102 14.10 -0.80 -15.93
CA VAL A 102 13.61 0.48 -15.40
C VAL A 102 12.48 0.93 -16.32
N ASN A 103 11.26 0.96 -15.79
CA ASN A 103 10.09 1.40 -16.53
C ASN A 103 9.61 2.73 -15.96
N VAL A 104 9.69 3.80 -16.75
CA VAL A 104 9.12 5.11 -16.40
C VAL A 104 7.63 5.05 -16.67
N ILE A 105 6.82 5.09 -15.62
CA ILE A 105 5.35 5.08 -15.73
C ILE A 105 4.83 6.50 -15.94
N SER A 106 5.46 7.47 -15.23
CA SER A 106 5.20 8.90 -15.42
C SER A 106 6.50 9.68 -15.23
N ASP A 107 6.69 10.72 -16.06
CA ASP A 107 7.76 11.71 -15.91
C ASP A 107 7.32 12.96 -15.10
N GLY A 108 6.09 12.92 -14.57
CA GLY A 108 5.46 14.03 -13.88
C GLY A 108 4.49 14.85 -14.75
N GLU A 109 4.62 14.77 -16.08
CA GLU A 109 3.75 15.44 -17.06
C GLU A 109 2.90 14.45 -17.85
N LYS A 110 3.52 13.36 -18.30
CA LYS A 110 2.91 12.31 -19.12
C LYS A 110 2.90 10.97 -18.42
N ILE A 111 1.84 10.20 -18.65
CA ILE A 111 1.73 8.79 -18.26
C ILE A 111 1.98 7.95 -19.49
N PHE A 112 2.97 7.05 -19.42
CA PHE A 112 3.43 6.26 -20.58
C PHE A 112 2.78 4.89 -20.69
N TYR A 113 2.22 4.39 -19.60
CA TYR A 113 1.65 3.04 -19.54
C TYR A 113 0.38 3.02 -18.72
N GLU A 114 -0.58 2.21 -19.15
CA GLU A 114 -1.83 1.94 -18.46
C GLU A 114 -1.64 1.00 -17.25
N ALA A 115 -2.66 0.87 -16.40
CA ALA A 115 -2.67 0.04 -15.19
C ALA A 115 -2.27 -1.43 -15.48
N LYS A 116 -2.77 -2.00 -16.58
CA LYS A 116 -2.47 -3.38 -16.99
C LYS A 116 -0.97 -3.63 -17.18
N LYS A 117 -0.26 -2.65 -17.74
CA LYS A 117 1.20 -2.73 -17.99
C LYS A 117 2.01 -2.37 -16.76
N SER A 118 1.65 -1.28 -16.08
CA SER A 118 2.44 -0.71 -14.98
C SER A 118 2.20 -1.37 -13.62
N GLY A 119 1.02 -1.97 -13.43
CA GLY A 119 0.46 -2.35 -12.15
C GLY A 119 -0.45 -1.25 -11.55
N ASP A 120 -1.38 -1.65 -10.70
CA ASP A 120 -2.43 -0.77 -10.18
C ASP A 120 -1.87 0.42 -9.38
N GLU A 121 -0.96 0.16 -8.44
CA GLU A 121 -0.41 1.19 -7.55
C GLU A 121 0.45 2.22 -8.28
N PRO A 122 1.43 1.84 -9.13
CA PRO A 122 2.20 2.81 -9.91
C PRO A 122 1.34 3.67 -10.83
N TYR A 123 0.33 3.07 -11.47
CA TYR A 123 -0.59 3.83 -12.31
C TYR A 123 -1.44 4.79 -11.50
N TRP A 124 -1.92 4.35 -10.33
CA TRP A 124 -2.68 5.20 -9.43
C TRP A 124 -1.87 6.44 -8.99
N TYR A 125 -0.58 6.26 -8.61
CA TYR A 125 0.30 7.38 -8.27
C TYR A 125 0.44 8.36 -9.44
N ALA A 126 0.71 7.84 -10.64
CA ALA A 126 0.89 8.65 -11.85
C ALA A 126 -0.37 9.46 -12.20
N GLN A 127 -1.55 8.88 -11.99
CA GLN A 127 -2.83 9.50 -12.32
C GLN A 127 -3.28 10.54 -11.31
N ASN A 128 -3.00 10.31 -10.02
CA ASN A 128 -3.57 11.10 -8.92
C ASN A 128 -2.62 12.15 -8.34
N ILE A 129 -1.33 12.14 -8.71
CA ILE A 129 -0.35 13.07 -8.16
C ILE A 129 0.37 13.79 -9.30
N LYS A 130 -0.10 15.00 -9.61
CA LYS A 130 0.50 15.84 -10.66
C LYS A 130 1.95 16.20 -10.31
N GLY A 131 2.85 16.11 -11.28
CA GLY A 131 4.26 16.43 -11.11
C GLY A 131 5.10 15.28 -10.52
N LEU A 132 4.47 14.14 -10.19
CA LEU A 132 5.19 13.00 -9.61
C LEU A 132 5.81 12.12 -10.70
N ILE A 133 7.10 11.86 -10.55
CA ILE A 133 7.81 10.86 -11.35
C ILE A 133 7.54 9.49 -10.73
N VAL A 134 7.09 8.54 -11.56
CA VAL A 134 6.77 7.18 -11.12
C VAL A 134 7.56 6.17 -11.92
N ILE A 135 8.34 5.33 -11.22
CA ILE A 135 9.21 4.34 -11.86
C ILE A 135 8.98 2.96 -11.23
N THR A 136 8.93 1.93 -12.06
CA THR A 136 8.91 0.55 -11.57
C THR A 136 10.20 -0.19 -11.97
N CYS A 137 10.78 -0.91 -10.99
CA CYS A 137 11.93 -1.80 -11.20
C CYS A 137 12.13 -2.68 -9.97
N SER A 138 12.53 -3.94 -10.14
CA SER A 138 12.91 -4.81 -9.01
C SER A 138 14.20 -4.33 -8.33
N SER A 139 15.13 -3.71 -9.08
CA SER A 139 16.32 -3.06 -8.54
C SER A 139 16.04 -1.59 -8.23
N ARG A 140 15.73 -1.29 -6.95
CA ARG A 140 15.50 0.09 -6.50
C ARG A 140 16.72 0.99 -6.71
N VAL A 141 17.94 0.41 -6.64
CA VAL A 141 19.19 1.15 -6.91
C VAL A 141 19.23 1.64 -8.36
N LYS A 142 18.99 0.75 -9.34
CA LYS A 142 18.97 1.14 -10.77
C LYS A 142 17.90 2.19 -11.06
N ALA A 143 16.69 2.01 -10.49
CA ALA A 143 15.60 2.97 -10.67
C ALA A 143 15.92 4.33 -10.03
N ALA A 144 16.54 4.34 -8.85
CA ALA A 144 16.95 5.56 -8.16
C ALA A 144 18.03 6.34 -8.96
N GLN A 145 19.06 5.63 -9.43
CA GLN A 145 20.10 6.22 -10.28
C GLN A 145 19.49 6.82 -11.55
N TYR A 146 18.63 6.07 -12.23
CA TYR A 146 17.93 6.55 -13.42
C TYR A 146 17.08 7.81 -13.13
N ALA A 147 16.32 7.83 -12.01
CA ALA A 147 15.52 8.98 -11.62
C ALA A 147 16.37 10.23 -11.38
N ILE A 148 17.55 10.07 -10.75
CA ILE A 148 18.48 11.17 -10.49
C ILE A 148 19.08 11.69 -11.80
N GLU A 149 19.61 10.80 -12.64
CA GLU A 149 20.33 11.14 -13.85
C GLU A 149 19.43 11.79 -14.92
N HIS A 150 18.20 11.27 -15.10
CA HIS A 150 17.32 11.71 -16.20
C HIS A 150 16.35 12.81 -15.80
N PHE A 151 15.95 12.87 -14.51
CA PHE A 151 14.94 13.81 -14.04
C PHE A 151 15.44 14.80 -13.00
N GLY A 152 16.66 14.62 -12.46
CA GLY A 152 17.20 15.47 -11.41
C GLY A 152 16.41 15.39 -10.12
N VAL A 153 15.94 14.20 -9.76
CA VAL A 153 15.14 13.96 -8.55
C VAL A 153 15.95 14.20 -7.30
N LYS A 154 15.39 14.93 -6.35
CA LYS A 154 15.98 15.18 -5.02
C LYS A 154 15.44 14.24 -3.95
N ASN A 155 14.17 13.85 -4.03
CA ASN A 155 13.54 12.95 -3.08
C ASN A 155 13.02 11.69 -3.79
N ILE A 156 13.32 10.54 -3.22
CA ILE A 156 12.90 9.23 -3.70
C ILE A 156 12.13 8.53 -2.60
N ILE A 157 10.88 8.20 -2.88
CA ILE A 157 10.03 7.43 -1.98
C ILE A 157 9.95 6.00 -2.51
N LEU A 158 10.42 5.06 -1.71
CA LEU A 158 10.39 3.64 -2.05
C LEU A 158 9.12 3.01 -1.48
N ASP A 159 8.23 2.58 -2.34
CA ASP A 159 7.02 1.89 -1.93
C ASP A 159 7.28 0.39 -1.70
N ASP A 160 6.68 -0.14 -0.63
CA ASP A 160 6.83 -1.52 -0.13
C ASP A 160 8.29 -1.98 -0.01
N ALA A 161 9.13 -1.15 0.63
CA ALA A 161 10.57 -1.34 0.60
C ALA A 161 11.24 -1.62 1.96
N PHE A 162 10.50 -1.90 3.04
CA PHE A 162 11.09 -2.18 4.36
C PHE A 162 12.09 -3.35 4.31
N GLN A 163 11.82 -4.40 3.53
CA GLN A 163 12.70 -5.55 3.32
C GLN A 163 13.80 -5.30 2.28
N HIS A 164 13.73 -4.19 1.50
CA HIS A 164 14.66 -3.95 0.39
C HIS A 164 15.92 -3.22 0.87
N ARG A 165 16.86 -3.93 1.49
CA ARG A 165 18.06 -3.39 2.15
C ARG A 165 19.21 -3.00 1.21
N LYS A 166 19.11 -3.32 -0.09
CA LYS A 166 20.19 -3.10 -1.06
C LYS A 166 20.46 -1.62 -1.35
N ILE A 167 19.46 -0.74 -1.22
CA ILE A 167 19.62 0.70 -1.31
C ILE A 167 19.69 1.30 0.08
N TYR A 168 20.60 2.25 0.29
CA TYR A 168 20.66 3.04 1.52
C TYR A 168 19.40 3.91 1.62
N ARG A 169 18.87 4.03 2.80
CA ARG A 169 17.67 4.83 3.11
C ARG A 169 18.05 5.85 4.15
N ASP A 170 17.75 7.11 3.85
CA ASP A 170 17.93 8.19 4.80
C ASP A 170 16.83 8.15 5.87
N LYS A 171 15.63 7.66 5.49
CA LYS A 171 14.50 7.43 6.39
C LYS A 171 13.78 6.11 6.07
N ASN A 172 13.43 5.37 7.12
CA ASN A 172 12.76 4.08 7.01
C ASN A 172 11.48 4.08 7.84
N ILE A 173 10.34 4.25 7.18
CA ILE A 173 9.02 4.37 7.82
C ILE A 173 8.33 3.01 7.79
N LEU A 174 7.99 2.52 8.98
CA LEU A 174 7.24 1.27 9.14
C LEU A 174 5.76 1.58 9.36
N VAL A 175 4.91 1.05 8.50
CA VAL A 175 3.46 1.18 8.61
C VAL A 175 2.86 -0.08 9.23
N ILE A 176 2.02 0.09 10.24
CA ILE A 176 1.36 -0.99 10.95
C ILE A 176 -0.15 -0.73 10.93
N ASP A 177 -0.94 -1.73 10.58
CA ASP A 177 -2.40 -1.67 10.66
C ASP A 177 -2.84 -1.81 12.13
N SER A 178 -3.63 -0.89 12.65
CA SER A 178 -4.04 -0.84 14.06
C SER A 178 -4.91 -2.04 14.49
N GLU A 179 -5.69 -2.61 13.58
CA GLU A 179 -6.58 -3.75 13.87
C GLU A 179 -5.85 -5.09 13.74
N LYS A 180 -5.14 -5.28 12.62
CA LYS A 180 -4.45 -6.54 12.30
C LYS A 180 -3.11 -6.68 13.00
N ARG A 181 -2.49 -5.55 13.37
CA ARG A 181 -1.19 -5.49 14.05
C ARG A 181 -0.19 -6.44 13.39
N PHE A 182 0.29 -7.40 14.13
CA PHE A 182 1.28 -8.41 13.67
C PHE A 182 0.67 -9.81 13.46
N GLY A 183 -0.68 -9.92 13.52
CA GLY A 183 -1.38 -11.20 13.45
C GLY A 183 -0.93 -12.15 14.56
N ASN A 184 -0.67 -13.42 14.22
CA ASN A 184 -0.17 -14.43 15.16
C ASN A 184 1.34 -14.30 15.47
N ALA A 185 1.99 -13.23 15.05
CA ALA A 185 3.42 -12.92 15.23
C ALA A 185 4.39 -13.97 14.68
N LYS A 186 3.94 -14.86 13.80
CA LYS A 186 4.78 -15.85 13.11
C LYS A 186 5.18 -15.35 11.73
N GLN A 187 6.34 -15.81 11.26
CA GLN A 187 6.77 -15.51 9.89
C GLN A 187 6.04 -16.41 8.87
N LEU A 188 6.15 -16.02 7.61
CA LEU A 188 5.61 -16.80 6.48
C LEU A 188 6.21 -18.22 6.45
N PRO A 189 5.42 -19.21 6.05
CA PRO A 189 3.99 -19.17 5.72
C PRO A 189 3.06 -19.41 6.93
N GLN A 190 3.55 -19.67 8.14
CA GLN A 190 2.75 -19.95 9.34
C GLN A 190 2.00 -18.71 9.86
N GLY A 191 2.55 -17.54 9.64
CA GLY A 191 1.96 -16.26 10.01
C GLY A 191 2.19 -15.19 8.94
N PRO A 192 1.73 -13.94 9.18
CA PRO A 192 1.77 -12.89 8.17
C PRO A 192 3.13 -12.21 8.04
N LEU A 193 4.09 -12.44 8.95
CA LEU A 193 5.33 -11.68 8.99
C LEU A 193 6.29 -12.06 7.87
N ARG A 194 6.75 -11.06 7.12
CA ARG A 194 7.81 -11.18 6.09
C ARG A 194 9.20 -11.34 6.69
N GLU A 195 9.39 -10.96 7.95
CA GLU A 195 10.61 -11.09 8.73
C GLU A 195 10.32 -10.98 10.23
N SER A 196 11.30 -11.24 11.10
CA SER A 196 11.13 -11.20 12.55
C SER A 196 10.65 -9.82 13.05
N LEU A 197 9.80 -9.81 14.09
CA LEU A 197 9.38 -8.58 14.78
C LEU A 197 10.55 -7.76 15.31
N THR A 198 11.66 -8.39 15.69
CA THR A 198 12.88 -7.69 16.15
C THR A 198 13.41 -6.68 15.13
N ASN A 199 13.04 -6.82 13.85
CA ASN A 199 13.42 -5.90 12.79
C ASN A 199 12.65 -4.57 12.79
N ILE A 200 11.66 -4.39 13.67
CA ILE A 200 11.03 -3.09 13.96
C ILE A 200 12.11 -2.04 14.28
N ARG A 201 13.15 -2.41 14.99
CA ARG A 201 14.29 -1.55 15.37
C ARG A 201 14.99 -0.86 14.19
N ARG A 202 14.74 -1.29 12.94
CA ARG A 202 15.27 -0.64 11.75
C ARG A 202 14.41 0.51 11.25
N ALA A 203 13.22 0.68 11.81
CA ALA A 203 12.37 1.80 11.49
C ALA A 203 12.87 3.03 12.24
N ASP A 204 13.01 4.12 11.52
CA ASP A 204 13.30 5.43 12.10
C ASP A 204 12.02 6.07 12.64
N LYS A 205 10.91 5.82 11.95
CA LYS A 205 9.56 6.21 12.38
C LYS A 205 8.59 5.05 12.18
N ILE A 206 7.64 4.94 13.10
CA ILE A 206 6.54 3.98 13.02
C ILE A 206 5.24 4.77 12.87
N VAL A 207 4.41 4.34 11.93
CA VAL A 207 3.08 4.90 11.68
C VAL A 207 2.05 3.81 11.92
N VAL A 208 1.18 4.02 12.90
CA VAL A 208 0.02 3.17 13.13
C VAL A 208 -1.14 3.71 12.31
N MET A 209 -1.53 2.95 11.29
CA MET A 209 -2.65 3.28 10.41
C MET A 209 -3.96 2.89 11.07
N SER A 210 -4.73 3.88 11.51
CA SER A 210 -6.08 3.71 12.03
C SER A 210 -7.09 3.85 10.89
N LYS A 211 -7.99 2.88 10.76
CA LYS A 211 -9.01 2.84 9.72
C LYS A 211 -10.36 2.60 10.35
N ALA A 212 -11.07 3.67 10.70
CA ALA A 212 -12.41 3.61 11.31
C ALA A 212 -12.50 2.59 12.47
N SER A 213 -11.54 2.64 13.38
CA SER A 213 -11.52 1.73 14.54
C SER A 213 -12.70 2.03 15.48
N ASN A 214 -13.41 0.97 15.88
CA ASN A 214 -14.48 1.07 16.87
C ASN A 214 -13.94 1.31 18.29
N ASN A 215 -12.63 1.20 18.50
CA ASN A 215 -11.98 1.41 19.79
C ASN A 215 -10.68 2.20 19.61
N TYR A 216 -10.81 3.52 19.57
CA TYR A 216 -9.69 4.44 19.34
C TYR A 216 -8.69 4.46 20.51
N GLU A 217 -9.14 4.23 21.74
CA GLU A 217 -8.27 4.14 22.92
C GLU A 217 -7.21 3.04 22.74
N LYS A 218 -7.62 1.86 22.28
CA LYS A 218 -6.67 0.77 21.98
C LYS A 218 -5.70 1.08 20.84
N VAL A 219 -6.06 2.00 19.96
CA VAL A 219 -5.13 2.47 18.91
C VAL A 219 -4.08 3.38 19.53
N ILE A 220 -4.49 4.28 20.46
CA ILE A 220 -3.58 5.17 21.18
C ILE A 220 -2.60 4.34 22.02
N GLU A 221 -3.09 3.45 22.88
CA GLU A 221 -2.25 2.56 23.69
C GLU A 221 -1.21 1.81 22.84
N PHE A 222 -1.64 1.23 21.72
CA PHE A 222 -0.74 0.50 20.84
C PHE A 222 0.29 1.40 20.14
N ALA A 223 -0.07 2.63 19.79
CA ALA A 223 0.86 3.59 19.20
C ALA A 223 1.88 4.06 20.22
N GLU A 224 1.46 4.31 21.49
CA GLU A 224 2.34 4.69 22.60
C GLU A 224 3.35 3.59 22.92
N GLU A 225 2.92 2.31 23.00
CA GLU A 225 3.81 1.15 23.19
C GLU A 225 4.96 1.09 22.15
N LEU A 226 4.70 1.59 20.95
CA LEU A 226 5.65 1.57 19.83
C LEU A 226 6.37 2.91 19.62
N ASN A 227 6.06 3.93 20.40
CA ASN A 227 6.48 5.32 20.15
C ASN A 227 6.15 5.73 18.70
N ALA A 228 4.93 5.47 18.26
CA ALA A 228 4.48 5.58 16.89
C ALA A 228 3.56 6.78 16.68
N GLN A 229 3.63 7.39 15.51
CA GLN A 229 2.65 8.40 15.08
C GLN A 229 1.37 7.71 14.58
N ILE A 230 0.21 8.21 15.00
CA ILE A 230 -1.07 7.73 14.49
C ILE A 230 -1.38 8.45 13.18
N CYS A 231 -1.78 7.66 12.18
CA CYS A 231 -2.33 8.17 10.93
C CYS A 231 -3.77 7.68 10.78
N ASP A 232 -4.71 8.59 10.89
CA ASP A 232 -6.11 8.26 10.70
C ASP A 232 -6.48 8.29 9.22
N ALA A 233 -6.93 7.14 8.72
CA ALA A 233 -7.51 7.02 7.40
C ALA A 233 -9.03 7.02 7.50
N GLY A 234 -9.67 8.02 6.93
CA GLY A 234 -11.12 8.15 6.90
C GLY A 234 -11.65 8.39 5.49
N PRO A 235 -12.97 8.19 5.29
CA PRO A 235 -13.61 8.53 4.02
C PRO A 235 -13.64 10.05 3.87
N ALA A 236 -13.07 10.56 2.77
CA ALA A 236 -13.17 11.98 2.40
C ALA A 236 -14.45 12.24 1.62
N GLU A 237 -14.53 11.64 0.46
CA GLU A 237 -15.59 11.87 -0.51
C GLU A 237 -15.84 10.63 -1.35
N VAL A 238 -17.04 10.51 -1.91
CA VAL A 238 -17.38 9.54 -2.94
C VAL A 238 -17.76 10.35 -4.19
N TYR A 239 -17.01 10.19 -5.26
CA TYR A 239 -17.12 10.99 -6.48
C TYR A 239 -17.27 10.12 -7.72
N ASN A 240 -18.02 10.58 -8.69
CA ASN A 240 -18.16 9.93 -9.99
C ASN A 240 -16.82 9.96 -10.73
N ILE A 241 -16.36 8.81 -11.21
CA ILE A 241 -15.03 8.66 -11.81
C ILE A 241 -14.88 9.37 -13.17
N LYS A 242 -15.99 9.75 -13.82
CA LYS A 242 -15.99 10.48 -15.09
C LYS A 242 -16.16 11.99 -14.89
N THR A 243 -17.16 12.36 -14.09
CA THR A 243 -17.59 13.76 -13.98
C THR A 243 -17.00 14.48 -12.77
N GLY A 244 -16.47 13.74 -11.80
CA GLY A 244 -16.01 14.29 -10.52
C GLY A 244 -17.14 14.73 -9.58
N VAL A 245 -18.40 14.56 -9.96
CA VAL A 245 -19.55 14.97 -9.15
C VAL A 245 -19.67 14.05 -7.92
N HIS A 246 -19.88 14.67 -6.75
CA HIS A 246 -20.03 13.94 -5.50
C HIS A 246 -21.34 13.17 -5.42
N LEU A 247 -21.29 11.94 -4.88
CA LEU A 247 -22.49 11.17 -4.57
C LEU A 247 -23.06 11.68 -3.24
N PRO A 248 -24.34 12.12 -3.19
CA PRO A 248 -24.99 12.51 -1.94
C PRO A 248 -25.03 11.37 -0.92
N ASN A 249 -25.12 11.70 0.37
CA ASN A 249 -25.35 10.71 1.42
C ASN A 249 -26.74 10.09 1.31
N ASP A 250 -26.96 8.97 1.98
CA ASP A 250 -28.25 8.25 2.08
C ASP A 250 -28.77 7.69 0.74
N VAL A 251 -27.93 7.67 -0.29
CA VAL A 251 -28.26 7.05 -1.59
C VAL A 251 -28.08 5.55 -1.51
N GLU A 252 -28.99 4.80 -2.15
CA GLU A 252 -28.87 3.36 -2.35
C GLU A 252 -27.76 3.05 -3.37
N ALA A 253 -26.86 2.15 -3.04
CA ALA A 253 -25.73 1.81 -3.88
C ALA A 253 -25.33 0.32 -3.75
N VAL A 254 -24.58 -0.14 -4.75
CA VAL A 254 -23.87 -1.43 -4.72
C VAL A 254 -22.40 -1.15 -4.45
N ALA A 255 -21.83 -1.81 -3.45
CA ALA A 255 -20.42 -1.71 -3.12
C ALA A 255 -19.63 -2.82 -3.83
N VAL A 256 -18.65 -2.42 -4.65
CA VAL A 256 -17.85 -3.35 -5.46
C VAL A 256 -16.37 -3.14 -5.15
N CYS A 257 -15.62 -4.19 -4.82
CA CYS A 257 -14.19 -4.08 -4.60
C CYS A 257 -13.39 -5.35 -4.88
N ALA A 258 -12.10 -5.18 -5.21
CA ALA A 258 -11.10 -6.22 -5.40
C ALA A 258 -9.83 -5.91 -4.59
N ILE A 259 -9.97 -5.82 -3.28
CA ILE A 259 -8.91 -5.46 -2.34
C ILE A 259 -8.74 -6.49 -1.23
N GLY A 260 -7.57 -6.53 -0.61
CA GLY A 260 -7.25 -7.49 0.45
C GLY A 260 -8.01 -7.32 1.78
N GLN A 261 -8.77 -6.21 1.95
CA GLN A 261 -9.53 -5.90 3.17
C GLN A 261 -10.90 -5.29 2.85
N PRO A 262 -11.84 -6.06 2.26
CA PRO A 262 -13.14 -5.54 1.84
C PRO A 262 -14.00 -5.03 3.00
N GLU A 263 -13.89 -5.64 4.17
CA GLU A 263 -14.68 -5.24 5.36
C GLU A 263 -14.42 -3.79 5.78
N GLN A 264 -13.19 -3.30 5.64
CA GLN A 264 -12.88 -1.90 5.96
C GLN A 264 -13.53 -0.93 4.97
N PHE A 265 -13.54 -1.30 3.69
CA PHE A 265 -14.22 -0.52 2.67
C PHE A 265 -15.71 -0.39 2.98
N PHE A 266 -16.37 -1.49 3.35
CA PHE A 266 -17.78 -1.45 3.74
C PHE A 266 -18.05 -0.66 5.01
N LYS A 267 -17.17 -0.73 6.00
CA LYS A 267 -17.26 0.12 7.22
C LYS A 267 -17.21 1.62 6.91
N PHE A 268 -16.44 2.04 5.91
CA PHE A 268 -16.41 3.43 5.49
C PHE A 268 -17.69 3.88 4.75
N LEU A 269 -18.38 2.98 4.09
CA LEU A 269 -19.58 3.28 3.32
C LEU A 269 -20.86 3.27 4.17
N SER A 270 -21.01 2.30 5.07
CA SER A 270 -22.24 2.04 5.82
C SER A 270 -22.78 3.22 6.64
N PRO A 271 -22.00 4.17 7.17
CA PRO A 271 -22.53 5.35 7.83
C PRO A 271 -23.09 6.42 6.89
N ARG A 272 -22.83 6.32 5.59
CA ARG A 272 -23.12 7.36 4.59
C ARG A 272 -24.05 6.92 3.47
N PHE A 273 -24.14 5.61 3.21
CA PHE A 273 -24.88 5.05 2.08
C PHE A 273 -25.68 3.82 2.47
N ILE A 274 -26.79 3.59 1.78
CA ILE A 274 -27.61 2.38 1.93
C ILE A 274 -27.04 1.33 0.98
N ILE A 275 -26.17 0.46 1.49
CA ILE A 275 -25.55 -0.59 0.66
C ILE A 275 -26.52 -1.76 0.48
N ARG A 276 -27.06 -1.90 -0.74
CA ARG A 276 -28.02 -2.94 -1.11
C ARG A 276 -27.34 -4.27 -1.42
N ASP A 277 -26.15 -4.22 -2.01
CA ASP A 277 -25.37 -5.43 -2.32
C ASP A 277 -23.86 -5.16 -2.18
N LYS A 278 -23.11 -6.24 -1.89
CA LYS A 278 -21.66 -6.24 -1.70
C LYS A 278 -21.01 -7.26 -2.63
N ILE A 279 -20.36 -6.80 -3.68
CA ILE A 279 -19.67 -7.65 -4.64
C ILE A 279 -18.17 -7.59 -4.37
N VAL A 280 -17.59 -8.72 -3.95
CA VAL A 280 -16.17 -8.84 -3.61
C VAL A 280 -15.51 -9.78 -4.60
N PHE A 281 -14.52 -9.26 -5.31
CA PHE A 281 -13.64 -10.02 -6.17
C PHE A 281 -12.31 -10.35 -5.47
N ASP A 282 -11.54 -11.27 -6.03
CA ASP A 282 -10.18 -11.55 -5.56
C ASP A 282 -9.29 -10.30 -5.67
N ASP A 283 -8.34 -10.16 -4.73
CA ASP A 283 -7.40 -9.04 -4.74
C ASP A 283 -6.63 -8.98 -6.07
N HIS A 284 -6.56 -7.79 -6.67
CA HIS A 284 -6.03 -7.53 -8.01
C HIS A 284 -6.86 -8.10 -9.18
N HIS A 285 -8.16 -8.36 -8.99
CA HIS A 285 -9.05 -8.79 -10.06
C HIS A 285 -8.98 -7.86 -11.29
N ILE A 286 -8.98 -8.46 -12.47
CA ILE A 286 -9.11 -7.75 -13.75
C ILE A 286 -10.59 -7.75 -14.12
N TYR A 287 -11.23 -6.60 -13.96
CA TYR A 287 -12.67 -6.45 -14.23
C TYR A 287 -12.99 -6.63 -15.71
N LYS A 288 -14.18 -7.17 -15.98
CA LYS A 288 -14.82 -7.18 -17.28
C LYS A 288 -16.03 -6.25 -17.23
N LYS A 289 -16.30 -5.54 -18.32
CA LYS A 289 -17.46 -4.64 -18.40
C LYS A 289 -18.78 -5.37 -18.09
N SER A 290 -18.92 -6.61 -18.58
CA SER A 290 -20.11 -7.46 -18.36
C SER A 290 -20.41 -7.79 -16.89
N GLU A 291 -19.41 -7.64 -15.99
CA GLU A 291 -19.61 -7.88 -14.55
C GLU A 291 -20.31 -6.70 -13.87
N LEU A 292 -20.32 -5.50 -14.48
CA LEU A 292 -20.79 -4.27 -13.87
C LEU A 292 -21.91 -3.58 -14.66
N GLU A 293 -22.00 -3.75 -15.99
CA GLU A 293 -22.90 -2.98 -16.86
C GLU A 293 -24.39 -3.19 -16.61
N ASN A 294 -24.76 -4.31 -15.99
CA ASN A 294 -26.13 -4.62 -15.64
C ASN A 294 -26.59 -4.03 -14.30
N ILE A 295 -25.67 -3.47 -13.53
CA ILE A 295 -25.99 -2.80 -12.26
C ILE A 295 -26.50 -1.40 -12.57
N LYS A 296 -27.79 -1.14 -12.28
CA LYS A 296 -28.43 0.16 -12.57
C LYS A 296 -28.26 1.17 -11.44
N MET A 297 -28.05 0.71 -10.21
CA MET A 297 -27.77 1.56 -9.06
C MET A 297 -26.35 2.17 -9.14
N PRO A 298 -26.07 3.24 -8.40
CA PRO A 298 -24.71 3.72 -8.18
C PRO A 298 -23.81 2.59 -7.69
N ILE A 299 -22.67 2.41 -8.37
CA ILE A 299 -21.61 1.48 -7.97
C ILE A 299 -20.57 2.27 -7.22
N ILE A 300 -20.34 1.97 -5.96
CA ILE A 300 -19.26 2.57 -5.19
C ILE A 300 -18.09 1.57 -5.14
N THR A 301 -16.92 2.03 -5.53
CA THR A 301 -15.70 1.22 -5.54
C THR A 301 -14.53 1.96 -4.88
N THR A 302 -13.37 1.33 -4.77
CA THR A 302 -12.15 1.96 -4.27
C THR A 302 -11.46 2.77 -5.38
N GLU A 303 -10.65 3.79 -5.06
CA GLU A 303 -9.86 4.50 -6.07
C GLU A 303 -8.92 3.55 -6.84
N LYS A 304 -8.40 2.50 -6.18
CA LYS A 304 -7.55 1.49 -6.79
C LYS A 304 -8.29 0.66 -7.85
N ASP A 305 -9.54 0.31 -7.58
CA ASP A 305 -10.37 -0.45 -8.53
C ASP A 305 -10.97 0.46 -9.61
N ALA A 306 -11.31 1.70 -9.26
CA ALA A 306 -11.83 2.71 -10.19
C ALA A 306 -10.91 2.90 -11.41
N VAL A 307 -9.59 2.86 -11.19
CA VAL A 307 -8.57 2.92 -12.25
C VAL A 307 -8.75 1.82 -13.31
N LYS A 308 -9.19 0.63 -12.91
CA LYS A 308 -9.39 -0.53 -13.79
C LYS A 308 -10.73 -0.49 -14.52
N ILE A 309 -11.70 0.23 -13.94
CA ILE A 309 -13.10 0.30 -14.42
C ILE A 309 -13.30 1.50 -15.34
N LYS A 310 -12.44 2.52 -15.26
CA LYS A 310 -12.58 3.80 -15.94
C LYS A 310 -12.87 3.69 -17.43
N ASP A 311 -12.21 2.75 -18.12
CA ASP A 311 -12.31 2.59 -19.57
C ASP A 311 -13.61 1.87 -20.01
N PHE A 312 -14.41 1.36 -19.07
CA PHE A 312 -15.69 0.72 -19.39
C PHE A 312 -16.79 1.71 -19.78
N ASN A 313 -16.54 2.99 -19.55
CA ASN A 313 -17.46 4.07 -19.89
C ASN A 313 -18.86 3.95 -19.24
N LEU A 314 -18.90 3.51 -17.97
CA LEU A 314 -20.11 3.45 -17.15
C LEU A 314 -20.34 4.79 -16.45
N ASP A 315 -21.57 5.32 -16.46
CA ASP A 315 -21.88 6.64 -15.89
C ASP A 315 -22.18 6.61 -14.39
N ASN A 316 -22.48 5.43 -13.87
CA ASN A 316 -22.93 5.21 -12.48
C ASN A 316 -21.82 4.68 -11.55
N VAL A 317 -20.55 4.83 -11.91
CA VAL A 317 -19.42 4.37 -11.09
C VAL A 317 -18.81 5.54 -10.30
N TYR A 318 -18.67 5.33 -9.00
CA TYR A 318 -18.15 6.30 -8.05
C TYR A 318 -16.98 5.68 -7.28
N ALA A 319 -15.96 6.47 -7.01
CA ALA A 319 -14.79 6.06 -6.22
C ALA A 319 -14.85 6.65 -4.81
N LEU A 320 -14.60 5.82 -3.81
CA LEU A 320 -14.35 6.27 -2.44
C LEU A 320 -12.91 6.75 -2.32
N LYS A 321 -12.74 8.04 -2.08
CA LYS A 321 -11.46 8.66 -1.76
C LYS A 321 -11.22 8.64 -0.25
N LEU A 322 -10.04 8.23 0.13
CA LEU A 322 -9.61 8.28 1.52
C LEU A 322 -8.81 9.55 1.79
N ARG A 323 -9.03 10.14 2.95
CA ARG A 323 -8.21 11.22 3.49
C ARG A 323 -7.36 10.66 4.62
N LEU A 324 -6.08 11.00 4.62
CA LEU A 324 -5.20 10.75 5.75
C LEU A 324 -5.06 12.01 6.60
N ASN A 325 -5.21 11.84 7.89
CA ASN A 325 -4.84 12.84 8.87
C ASN A 325 -3.48 12.47 9.44
N ILE A 326 -2.41 13.02 8.85
CA ILE A 326 -1.03 12.82 9.26
C ILE A 326 -0.24 14.11 9.05
N ASN A 327 0.59 14.45 10.03
CA ASN A 327 1.51 15.57 9.92
C ASN A 327 2.81 15.12 9.23
N CYS A 328 2.89 15.28 7.91
CA CYS A 328 4.08 14.93 7.15
C CYS A 328 5.31 15.75 7.55
N ALA A 329 5.16 16.99 7.99
CA ALA A 329 6.28 17.80 8.44
C ALA A 329 6.92 17.19 9.71
N GLU A 330 6.11 16.81 10.68
CA GLU A 330 6.56 16.13 11.89
C GLU A 330 7.15 14.74 11.58
N LEU A 331 6.47 13.97 10.71
CA LEU A 331 6.97 12.65 10.29
C LEU A 331 8.35 12.72 9.63
N LEU A 332 8.65 13.83 8.92
CA LEU A 332 9.82 13.94 8.05
C LEU A 332 10.91 14.90 8.55
N ASN A 333 10.63 15.85 9.45
CA ASN A 333 11.54 16.94 9.81
C ASN A 333 12.33 16.75 11.13
N ASP A 334 11.97 15.78 11.98
CA ASP A 334 12.69 15.52 13.23
C ASP A 334 13.96 14.67 12.98
N TRP A 335 15.05 15.31 12.52
CA TRP A 335 16.39 14.70 12.38
C TRP A 335 17.49 15.72 12.61
#